data_8c4863991cfb5d5204473355a52f162e
#
_entry.id   8c4863991cfb5d5204473355a52f162e
#
_cell.length_a   1.000
_cell.length_b   1.000
_cell.length_c   1.000
_cell.angle_alpha   90.00
_cell.angle_beta   90.00
_cell.angle_gamma   90.00
#
_symmetry.space_group_name_H-M   'P 1'
#
loop_
_entity.id
_entity.type
_entity.pdbx_description
1 polymer ?
#
loop_
_entity_poly.entity_id
_entity_poly.type
_entity_poly.pdbx_seq_one_letter_code
_entity_poly.pdbx_strand_id
1 'polypeptide(L)'
;MKMTRKKIILASVAVVILITVAIVAWRSMASSTKIAFVNYQPITLGEIGKANDNSFIKIENLDVEDLENASKFDMVFVNGMGLRITEEQRESLSKAAESGTPVITTAATNPDNYIVSTDSVDTEFLKQYLQGGGRTNYRSMLNYVRKYIDGKKLFIGEISDPKQAPSGMFYHQDPKNPDNEMLYFDSLSEYRNFLNENNLLKSDSPEIILTGQMGVPDELIAELESTGNIVYPISNIQQAIRNGIIDSISP
;
A
#
# COMPACT_ATOMS: atom_id res chain seq x y z
N MET A 1 3.12 18.31 -59.33
CA MET A 1 2.11 17.25 -59.38
C MET A 1 0.88 17.68 -58.57
N LYS A 2 -0.22 18.14 -59.21
CA LYS A 2 -1.43 18.62 -58.51
C LYS A 2 -2.21 17.40 -57.99
N MET A 3 -2.34 17.27 -56.70
CA MET A 3 -3.21 16.21 -56.07
C MET A 3 -4.66 16.47 -56.46
N THR A 4 -5.35 15.44 -56.91
CA THR A 4 -6.80 15.53 -57.23
C THR A 4 -7.60 15.72 -55.94
N ARG A 5 -8.74 16.45 -55.99
CA ARG A 5 -9.64 16.70 -54.85
C ARG A 5 -9.96 15.41 -54.04
N LYS A 6 -10.16 14.28 -54.75
CA LYS A 6 -10.41 12.97 -54.09
C LYS A 6 -9.24 12.49 -53.26
N LYS A 7 -7.99 12.68 -53.74
CA LYS A 7 -6.79 12.26 -52.97
C LYS A 7 -6.58 13.15 -51.74
N ILE A 8 -6.92 14.45 -51.80
CA ILE A 8 -6.87 15.35 -50.65
C ILE A 8 -7.90 14.92 -49.58
N ILE A 9 -9.14 14.65 -49.98
CA ILE A 9 -10.20 14.20 -49.07
C ILE A 9 -9.78 12.87 -48.40
N LEU A 10 -9.29 11.90 -49.16
CA LEU A 10 -8.84 10.60 -48.62
C LEU A 10 -7.69 10.75 -47.63
N ALA A 11 -6.72 11.61 -47.92
CA ALA A 11 -5.61 11.90 -47.01
C ALA A 11 -6.09 12.59 -45.73
N SER A 12 -7.02 13.53 -45.82
CA SER A 12 -7.60 14.21 -44.65
C SER A 12 -8.35 13.24 -43.76
N VAL A 13 -9.14 12.33 -44.34
CA VAL A 13 -9.88 11.30 -43.57
C VAL A 13 -8.88 10.34 -42.87
N ALA A 14 -7.83 9.91 -43.57
CA ALA A 14 -6.80 9.05 -42.97
C ALA A 14 -6.08 9.73 -41.79
N VAL A 15 -5.75 11.02 -41.90
CA VAL A 15 -5.14 11.80 -40.83
C VAL A 15 -6.10 11.91 -39.61
N VAL A 16 -7.37 12.19 -39.85
CA VAL A 16 -8.37 12.25 -38.76
C VAL A 16 -8.49 10.90 -38.02
N ILE A 17 -8.53 9.80 -38.78
CA ILE A 17 -8.57 8.45 -38.18
C ILE A 17 -7.31 8.19 -37.35
N LEU A 18 -6.11 8.51 -37.88
CA LEU A 18 -4.87 8.33 -37.13
C LEU A 18 -4.81 9.16 -35.86
N ILE A 19 -5.25 10.41 -35.90
CA ILE A 19 -5.32 11.28 -34.72
C ILE A 19 -6.31 10.71 -33.70
N THR A 20 -7.47 10.24 -34.15
CA THR A 20 -8.48 9.65 -33.26
C THR A 20 -7.94 8.39 -32.58
N VAL A 21 -7.30 7.51 -33.34
CA VAL A 21 -6.67 6.29 -32.80
C VAL A 21 -5.56 6.65 -31.79
N ALA A 22 -4.72 7.64 -32.12
CA ALA A 22 -3.68 8.10 -31.23
C ALA A 22 -4.24 8.68 -29.92
N ILE A 23 -5.31 9.47 -29.99
CA ILE A 23 -5.99 10.03 -28.79
C ILE A 23 -6.61 8.91 -27.94
N VAL A 24 -7.27 7.94 -28.55
CA VAL A 24 -7.87 6.80 -27.83
C VAL A 24 -6.78 5.96 -27.16
N ALA A 25 -5.71 5.64 -27.90
CA ALA A 25 -4.57 4.90 -27.35
C ALA A 25 -3.89 5.67 -26.21
N TRP A 26 -3.68 6.97 -26.37
CA TRP A 26 -3.12 7.82 -25.31
C TRP A 26 -4.01 7.82 -24.07
N ARG A 27 -5.32 8.05 -24.22
CA ARG A 27 -6.28 8.02 -23.11
C ARG A 27 -6.29 6.68 -22.40
N SER A 28 -6.27 5.56 -23.13
CA SER A 28 -6.20 4.22 -22.55
C SER A 28 -4.93 4.02 -21.72
N MET A 29 -3.77 4.45 -22.24
CA MET A 29 -2.47 4.28 -21.56
C MET A 29 -2.25 5.26 -20.40
N ALA A 30 -2.88 6.43 -20.45
CA ALA A 30 -2.72 7.50 -19.47
C ALA A 30 -3.88 7.60 -18.47
N SER A 31 -4.93 6.78 -18.58
CA SER A 31 -6.02 6.77 -17.60
C SER A 31 -5.53 6.34 -16.23
N SER A 32 -6.24 6.78 -15.19
CA SER A 32 -5.94 6.37 -13.81
C SER A 32 -6.24 4.88 -13.62
N THR A 33 -5.40 4.23 -12.83
CA THR A 33 -5.63 2.88 -12.31
C THR A 33 -6.41 3.01 -11.00
N LYS A 34 -7.54 2.33 -10.89
CA LYS A 34 -8.41 2.34 -9.71
C LYS A 34 -8.24 1.03 -8.96
N ILE A 35 -7.85 1.12 -7.71
CA ILE A 35 -7.61 -0.04 -6.83
C ILE A 35 -8.57 0.03 -5.65
N ALA A 36 -9.37 -1.00 -5.49
CA ALA A 36 -10.26 -1.14 -4.34
C ALA A 36 -9.66 -2.05 -3.27
N PHE A 37 -9.93 -1.72 -2.02
CA PHE A 37 -9.61 -2.53 -0.85
C PHE A 37 -10.89 -2.82 -0.08
N VAL A 38 -11.16 -4.10 0.17
CA VAL A 38 -12.35 -4.59 0.88
C VAL A 38 -11.93 -5.16 2.22
N ASN A 39 -12.58 -4.73 3.31
CA ASN A 39 -12.32 -5.20 4.67
C ASN A 39 -10.88 -4.97 5.17
N TYR A 40 -10.23 -3.92 4.70
CA TYR A 40 -8.95 -3.47 5.24
C TYR A 40 -9.17 -2.49 6.39
N GLN A 41 -8.28 -2.53 7.37
CA GLN A 41 -8.33 -1.59 8.48
C GLN A 41 -8.00 -0.17 7.99
N PRO A 42 -8.67 0.87 8.51
CA PRO A 42 -8.42 2.26 8.08
C PRO A 42 -6.95 2.69 8.21
N ILE A 43 -6.24 2.18 9.24
CA ILE A 43 -4.82 2.47 9.43
C ILE A 43 -3.96 1.91 8.29
N THR A 44 -4.21 0.66 7.88
CA THR A 44 -3.50 0.05 6.75
C THR A 44 -3.78 0.78 5.44
N LEU A 45 -5.04 1.19 5.21
CA LEU A 45 -5.40 1.99 4.04
C LEU A 45 -4.73 3.37 4.07
N GLY A 46 -4.61 3.96 5.26
CA GLY A 46 -3.88 5.21 5.46
C GLY A 46 -2.39 5.08 5.10
N GLU A 47 -1.74 4.00 5.53
CA GLU A 47 -0.34 3.70 5.18
C GLU A 47 -0.15 3.47 3.68
N ILE A 48 -1.04 2.70 3.04
CA ILE A 48 -1.04 2.49 1.59
C ILE A 48 -1.25 3.84 0.87
N GLY A 49 -2.18 4.66 1.36
CA GLY A 49 -2.45 5.99 0.83
C GLY A 49 -1.25 6.94 0.94
N LYS A 50 -0.58 6.97 2.09
CA LYS A 50 0.67 7.73 2.31
C LYS A 50 1.83 7.25 1.41
N ALA A 51 1.87 5.95 1.08
CA ALA A 51 2.87 5.37 0.19
C ALA A 51 2.62 5.67 -1.29
N ASN A 52 1.40 6.07 -1.66
CA ASN A 52 1.05 6.36 -3.04
C ASN A 52 1.60 7.73 -3.48
N ASP A 53 2.71 7.73 -4.18
CA ASP A 53 3.33 8.91 -4.80
C ASP A 53 2.91 9.11 -6.26
N ASN A 54 2.03 8.25 -6.80
CA ASN A 54 1.61 8.25 -8.18
C ASN A 54 0.18 8.79 -8.35
N SER A 55 0.03 10.02 -8.83
CA SER A 55 -1.27 10.68 -9.05
C SER A 55 -2.19 9.97 -10.05
N PHE A 56 -1.65 9.02 -10.84
CA PHE A 56 -2.42 8.18 -11.75
C PHE A 56 -2.95 6.89 -11.11
N ILE A 57 -2.73 6.70 -9.82
CA ILE A 57 -3.29 5.58 -9.04
C ILE A 57 -4.29 6.14 -8.03
N LYS A 58 -5.50 5.61 -8.05
CA LYS A 58 -6.57 5.95 -7.11
C LYS A 58 -6.84 4.74 -6.23
N ILE A 59 -6.85 4.97 -4.93
CA ILE A 59 -7.11 3.98 -3.89
C ILE A 59 -8.46 4.29 -3.28
N GLU A 60 -9.32 3.29 -3.19
CA GLU A 60 -10.66 3.43 -2.62
C GLU A 60 -10.93 2.30 -1.63
N ASN A 61 -11.56 2.62 -0.49
CA ASN A 61 -12.20 1.63 0.35
C ASN A 61 -13.52 1.22 -0.31
N LEU A 62 -13.70 -0.05 -0.55
CA LEU A 62 -14.97 -0.59 -1.07
C LEU A 62 -15.69 -1.31 0.07
N ASP A 63 -16.78 -0.75 0.52
CA ASP A 63 -17.57 -1.32 1.59
C ASP A 63 -18.27 -2.61 1.11
N VAL A 64 -18.55 -3.50 2.05
CA VAL A 64 -19.16 -4.82 1.72
C VAL A 64 -20.57 -4.67 1.16
N GLU A 65 -21.25 -3.59 1.46
CA GLU A 65 -22.56 -3.23 0.92
C GLU A 65 -22.51 -2.84 -0.55
N ASP A 66 -21.34 -2.42 -1.04
CA ASP A 66 -21.11 -1.91 -2.39
C ASP A 66 -20.35 -2.88 -3.31
N LEU A 67 -20.22 -4.16 -2.95
CA LEU A 67 -19.46 -5.16 -3.71
C LEU A 67 -19.96 -5.37 -5.14
N GLU A 68 -21.19 -5.02 -5.45
CA GLU A 68 -21.73 -4.96 -6.82
C GLU A 68 -20.96 -4.01 -7.74
N ASN A 69 -20.27 -3.03 -7.14
CA ASN A 69 -19.43 -2.06 -7.85
C ASN A 69 -17.99 -2.56 -8.09
N ALA A 70 -17.62 -3.74 -7.65
CA ALA A 70 -16.26 -4.30 -7.79
C ALA A 70 -15.75 -4.28 -9.24
N SER A 71 -16.60 -4.50 -10.21
CA SER A 71 -16.26 -4.45 -11.64
C SER A 71 -15.87 -3.06 -12.19
N LYS A 72 -16.01 -2.00 -11.40
CA LYS A 72 -15.60 -0.63 -11.77
C LYS A 72 -14.11 -0.35 -11.50
N PHE A 73 -13.42 -1.29 -10.87
CA PHE A 73 -12.02 -1.17 -10.49
C PHE A 73 -11.12 -1.99 -11.40
N ASP A 74 -9.88 -1.56 -11.53
CA ASP A 74 -8.84 -2.23 -12.30
C ASP A 74 -8.12 -3.30 -11.45
N MET A 75 -8.34 -3.29 -10.13
CA MET A 75 -7.88 -4.30 -9.16
C MET A 75 -8.70 -4.23 -7.88
N VAL A 76 -9.01 -5.37 -7.29
CA VAL A 76 -9.69 -5.49 -5.99
C VAL A 76 -8.89 -6.39 -5.06
N PHE A 77 -8.44 -5.83 -3.94
CA PHE A 77 -7.84 -6.57 -2.83
C PHE A 77 -8.90 -6.84 -1.76
N VAL A 78 -9.01 -8.08 -1.32
CA VAL A 78 -9.96 -8.51 -0.29
C VAL A 78 -9.19 -9.08 0.90
N ASN A 79 -9.37 -8.49 2.07
CA ASN A 79 -8.95 -9.13 3.30
C ASN A 79 -10.08 -10.03 3.81
N GLY A 80 -9.96 -11.32 3.58
CA GLY A 80 -10.99 -12.30 3.98
C GLY A 80 -10.96 -12.69 5.46
N MET A 81 -10.01 -12.18 6.25
CA MET A 81 -9.96 -12.43 7.69
C MET A 81 -11.10 -11.71 8.40
N GLY A 82 -11.97 -12.50 9.04
CA GLY A 82 -13.16 -11.98 9.72
C GLY A 82 -14.23 -11.39 8.79
N LEU A 83 -14.04 -11.45 7.46
CA LEU A 83 -14.98 -10.95 6.47
C LEU A 83 -16.32 -11.68 6.57
N ARG A 84 -17.39 -10.91 6.78
CA ARG A 84 -18.77 -11.41 6.82
C ARG A 84 -19.53 -10.81 5.65
N ILE A 85 -19.81 -11.62 4.66
CA ILE A 85 -20.58 -11.27 3.46
C ILE A 85 -21.67 -12.29 3.22
N THR A 86 -22.76 -11.85 2.62
CA THR A 86 -23.86 -12.70 2.16
C THR A 86 -23.45 -13.48 0.91
N GLU A 87 -24.24 -14.49 0.53
CA GLU A 87 -24.05 -15.23 -0.73
C GLU A 87 -24.11 -14.29 -1.94
N GLU A 88 -25.07 -13.37 -1.96
CA GLU A 88 -25.24 -12.39 -3.02
C GLU A 88 -24.04 -11.47 -3.19
N GLN A 89 -23.46 -11.02 -2.06
CA GLN A 89 -22.23 -10.21 -2.05
C GLN A 89 -21.03 -11.01 -2.56
N ARG A 90 -20.92 -12.29 -2.19
CA ARG A 90 -19.89 -13.20 -2.71
C ARG A 90 -20.02 -13.40 -4.21
N GLU A 91 -21.25 -13.66 -4.68
CA GLU A 91 -21.53 -13.76 -6.12
C GLU A 91 -21.13 -12.48 -6.88
N SER A 92 -21.33 -11.31 -6.29
CA SER A 92 -20.93 -10.02 -6.90
C SER A 92 -19.42 -9.95 -7.13
N LEU A 93 -18.61 -10.34 -6.13
CA LEU A 93 -17.16 -10.44 -6.28
C LEU A 93 -16.76 -11.50 -7.33
N SER A 94 -17.40 -12.67 -7.32
CA SER A 94 -17.13 -13.74 -8.28
C SER A 94 -17.46 -13.29 -9.70
N LYS A 95 -18.59 -12.64 -9.90
CA LYS A 95 -19.00 -12.07 -11.20
C LYS A 95 -18.03 -11.00 -11.69
N ALA A 96 -17.53 -10.14 -10.80
CA ALA A 96 -16.50 -9.17 -11.15
C ALA A 96 -15.23 -9.88 -11.64
N ALA A 97 -14.76 -10.90 -10.93
CA ALA A 97 -13.62 -11.72 -11.30
C ALA A 97 -13.80 -12.42 -12.66
N GLU A 98 -14.96 -13.05 -12.89
CA GLU A 98 -15.33 -13.71 -14.15
C GLU A 98 -15.43 -12.72 -15.31
N SER A 99 -15.82 -11.48 -15.04
CA SER A 99 -15.92 -10.41 -16.04
C SER A 99 -14.56 -9.78 -16.37
N GLY A 100 -13.47 -10.26 -15.75
CA GLY A 100 -12.10 -9.83 -16.02
C GLY A 100 -11.55 -8.76 -15.06
N THR A 101 -12.27 -8.42 -13.99
CA THR A 101 -11.69 -7.60 -12.91
C THR A 101 -10.75 -8.47 -12.07
N PRO A 102 -9.47 -8.11 -11.95
CA PRO A 102 -8.55 -8.83 -11.09
C PRO A 102 -8.95 -8.71 -9.62
N VAL A 103 -9.19 -9.84 -8.96
CA VAL A 103 -9.54 -9.94 -7.54
C VAL A 103 -8.52 -10.83 -6.83
N ILE A 104 -8.00 -10.39 -5.70
CA ILE A 104 -7.13 -11.19 -4.83
C ILE A 104 -7.65 -11.14 -3.40
N THR A 105 -8.07 -12.30 -2.88
CA THR A 105 -8.24 -12.49 -1.45
C THR A 105 -6.90 -12.89 -0.83
N THR A 106 -6.39 -12.08 0.10
CA THR A 106 -5.05 -12.30 0.70
C THR A 106 -5.05 -13.44 1.70
N ALA A 107 -6.07 -13.51 2.54
CA ALA A 107 -6.33 -14.59 3.49
C ALA A 107 -7.83 -14.65 3.75
N ALA A 108 -8.39 -15.79 4.13
CA ALA A 108 -9.81 -15.93 4.42
C ALA A 108 -10.07 -16.82 5.63
N THR A 109 -10.91 -16.35 6.55
CA THR A 109 -11.43 -17.18 7.65
C THR A 109 -12.46 -18.18 7.13
N ASN A 110 -13.34 -17.75 6.21
CA ASN A 110 -14.24 -18.63 5.48
C ASN A 110 -13.63 -18.93 4.11
N PRO A 111 -13.34 -20.23 3.79
CA PRO A 111 -12.77 -20.63 2.49
C PRO A 111 -13.60 -20.18 1.28
N ASP A 112 -14.93 -20.10 1.42
CA ASP A 112 -15.81 -19.67 0.33
C ASP A 112 -15.59 -18.21 -0.07
N ASN A 113 -14.98 -17.42 0.79
CA ASN A 113 -14.62 -16.02 0.50
C ASN A 113 -13.24 -15.89 -0.18
N TYR A 114 -12.58 -17.02 -0.47
CA TYR A 114 -11.26 -17.01 -1.09
C TYR A 114 -11.37 -16.97 -2.62
N ILE A 115 -11.33 -15.77 -3.18
CA ILE A 115 -11.44 -15.52 -4.62
C ILE A 115 -10.08 -14.95 -5.10
N VAL A 116 -9.49 -15.62 -6.10
CA VAL A 116 -8.27 -15.18 -6.77
C VAL A 116 -8.44 -15.36 -8.28
N SER A 117 -8.36 -14.27 -9.02
CA SER A 117 -8.54 -14.26 -10.49
C SER A 117 -7.31 -13.76 -11.26
N THR A 118 -6.20 -13.49 -10.56
CA THR A 118 -4.90 -13.21 -11.17
C THR A 118 -4.10 -14.50 -11.35
N ASP A 119 -3.07 -14.47 -12.21
CA ASP A 119 -2.16 -15.62 -12.31
C ASP A 119 -1.36 -15.83 -11.01
N SER A 120 -0.69 -16.98 -10.90
CA SER A 120 0.00 -17.38 -9.66
C SER A 120 1.21 -16.50 -9.34
N VAL A 121 1.90 -15.99 -10.36
CA VAL A 121 3.09 -15.15 -10.19
C VAL A 121 2.69 -13.79 -9.67
N ASP A 122 1.75 -13.13 -10.34
CA ASP A 122 1.22 -11.83 -9.91
C ASP A 122 0.60 -11.92 -8.51
N THR A 123 -0.17 -12.98 -8.25
CA THR A 123 -0.79 -13.23 -6.93
C THR A 123 0.26 -13.29 -5.83
N GLU A 124 1.35 -14.04 -6.06
CA GLU A 124 2.41 -14.19 -5.06
C GLU A 124 3.14 -12.89 -4.80
N PHE A 125 3.53 -12.16 -5.86
CA PHE A 125 4.17 -10.85 -5.72
C PHE A 125 3.30 -9.86 -4.95
N LEU A 126 2.03 -9.75 -5.31
CA LEU A 126 1.11 -8.81 -4.65
C LEU A 126 0.86 -9.16 -3.18
N LYS A 127 0.79 -10.46 -2.86
CA LYS A 127 0.71 -10.91 -1.46
C LYS A 127 1.97 -10.62 -0.68
N GLN A 128 3.14 -10.83 -1.26
CA GLN A 128 4.42 -10.53 -0.61
C GLN A 128 4.57 -9.05 -0.29
N TYR A 129 4.19 -8.14 -1.20
CA TYR A 129 4.17 -6.71 -0.92
C TYR A 129 3.25 -6.36 0.26
N LEU A 130 2.03 -6.92 0.29
CA LEU A 130 1.08 -6.68 1.38
C LEU A 130 1.57 -7.24 2.72
N GLN A 131 2.17 -8.42 2.72
CA GLN A 131 2.73 -9.06 3.92
C GLN A 131 3.96 -8.33 4.43
N GLY A 132 4.79 -7.84 3.53
CA GLY A 132 5.98 -7.07 3.88
C GLY A 132 5.64 -5.70 4.45
N GLY A 133 4.52 -5.11 4.05
CA GLY A 133 4.11 -3.79 4.50
C GLY A 133 5.14 -2.71 4.20
N GLY A 134 4.97 -1.54 4.81
CA GLY A 134 5.89 -0.43 4.68
C GLY A 134 5.78 0.34 3.36
N ARG A 135 6.39 1.53 3.35
CA ARG A 135 6.21 2.49 2.26
C ARG A 135 6.71 1.97 0.90
N THR A 136 7.90 1.35 0.87
CA THR A 136 8.49 0.84 -0.37
C THR A 136 7.66 -0.31 -0.96
N ASN A 137 7.19 -1.25 -0.13
CA ASN A 137 6.36 -2.35 -0.59
C ASN A 137 5.01 -1.85 -1.13
N TYR A 138 4.33 -0.97 -0.40
CA TYR A 138 3.04 -0.44 -0.84
C TYR A 138 3.16 0.38 -2.12
N ARG A 139 4.18 1.26 -2.23
CA ARG A 139 4.46 2.01 -3.45
C ARG A 139 4.73 1.09 -4.64
N SER A 140 5.59 0.09 -4.45
CA SER A 140 5.93 -0.89 -5.48
C SER A 140 4.71 -1.72 -5.90
N MET A 141 3.90 -2.18 -4.94
CA MET A 141 2.64 -2.88 -5.19
C MET A 141 1.68 -2.07 -6.07
N LEU A 142 1.46 -0.81 -5.72
CA LEU A 142 0.56 0.06 -6.47
C LEU A 142 1.03 0.27 -7.91
N ASN A 143 2.33 0.52 -8.11
CA ASN A 143 2.91 0.67 -9.44
C ASN A 143 2.98 -0.67 -10.19
N TYR A 144 3.14 -1.81 -9.50
CA TYR A 144 3.04 -3.15 -10.06
C TYR A 144 1.64 -3.40 -10.63
N VAL A 145 0.60 -3.11 -9.84
CA VAL A 145 -0.80 -3.21 -10.31
C VAL A 145 -1.00 -2.37 -11.56
N ARG A 146 -0.55 -1.10 -11.56
CA ARG A 146 -0.69 -0.23 -12.71
C ARG A 146 -0.02 -0.79 -13.96
N LYS A 147 1.20 -1.31 -13.82
CA LYS A 147 2.02 -1.78 -14.95
C LYS A 147 1.61 -3.15 -15.47
N TYR A 148 1.48 -4.11 -14.57
CA TYR A 148 1.37 -5.52 -14.94
C TYR A 148 -0.09 -6.03 -14.92
N ILE A 149 -0.91 -5.55 -13.98
CA ILE A 149 -2.30 -5.98 -13.88
C ILE A 149 -3.20 -5.15 -14.79
N ASP A 150 -3.16 -3.83 -14.66
CA ASP A 150 -3.94 -2.89 -15.49
C ASP A 150 -3.31 -2.65 -16.89
N GLY A 151 -2.06 -3.10 -17.11
CA GLY A 151 -1.38 -3.03 -18.41
C GLY A 151 -1.03 -1.61 -18.89
N LYS A 152 -1.02 -0.60 -17.99
CA LYS A 152 -0.62 0.75 -18.33
C LYS A 152 0.88 0.81 -18.65
N LYS A 153 1.26 1.69 -19.59
CA LYS A 153 2.66 1.86 -20.01
C LYS A 153 3.20 3.24 -19.68
N LEU A 154 2.34 4.15 -19.24
CA LEU A 154 2.70 5.55 -18.96
C LEU A 154 2.49 5.88 -17.49
N PHE A 155 3.33 6.76 -16.98
CA PHE A 155 3.25 7.25 -15.60
C PHE A 155 3.29 6.11 -14.58
N ILE A 156 4.30 5.25 -14.71
CA ILE A 156 4.60 4.16 -13.80
C ILE A 156 5.75 4.62 -12.92
N GLY A 157 5.56 4.53 -11.61
CA GLY A 157 6.61 4.81 -10.64
C GLY A 157 7.59 3.64 -10.49
N GLU A 158 8.48 3.76 -9.51
CA GLU A 158 9.47 2.73 -9.20
C GLU A 158 8.79 1.45 -8.70
N ILE A 159 9.30 0.30 -9.13
CA ILE A 159 8.89 -1.03 -8.70
C ILE A 159 10.16 -1.77 -8.26
N SER A 160 10.27 -2.04 -6.97
CA SER A 160 11.31 -2.90 -6.39
C SER A 160 10.73 -4.26 -6.05
N ASP A 161 11.56 -5.27 -5.92
CA ASP A 161 11.11 -6.58 -5.44
C ASP A 161 10.52 -6.49 -4.03
N PRO A 162 9.55 -7.36 -3.69
CA PRO A 162 8.98 -7.39 -2.35
C PRO A 162 10.05 -7.61 -1.28
N LYS A 163 10.03 -6.78 -0.25
CA LYS A 163 10.89 -6.90 0.91
C LYS A 163 10.12 -7.53 2.07
N GLN A 164 10.81 -8.31 2.87
CA GLN A 164 10.22 -8.79 4.13
C GLN A 164 9.93 -7.61 5.06
N ALA A 165 8.89 -7.75 5.88
CA ALA A 165 8.62 -6.77 6.92
C ALA A 165 9.86 -6.57 7.78
N PRO A 166 10.36 -5.35 7.93
CA PRO A 166 11.45 -5.11 8.86
C PRO A 166 10.97 -5.47 10.27
N SER A 167 11.88 -5.99 11.07
CA SER A 167 11.58 -6.42 12.43
C SER A 167 12.64 -5.89 13.39
N GLY A 168 12.26 -5.63 14.60
CA GLY A 168 13.14 -5.21 15.69
C GLY A 168 12.33 -5.01 16.96
N MET A 169 12.99 -4.87 18.10
CA MET A 169 12.34 -4.63 19.38
C MET A 169 11.75 -3.22 19.44
N PHE A 170 12.52 -2.23 18.93
CA PHE A 170 12.14 -0.83 18.87
C PHE A 170 12.03 -0.38 17.42
N TYR A 171 11.28 0.68 17.19
CA TYR A 171 11.18 1.32 15.88
C TYR A 171 11.11 2.83 16.01
N HIS A 172 11.53 3.54 14.96
CA HIS A 172 11.49 5.00 14.92
C HIS A 172 11.51 5.50 13.48
N GLN A 173 10.88 6.66 13.23
CA GLN A 173 11.04 7.38 11.98
C GLN A 173 12.48 7.93 11.90
N ASP A 174 13.08 7.95 10.71
CA ASP A 174 14.35 8.63 10.52
C ASP A 174 14.15 10.16 10.60
N PRO A 175 14.64 10.84 11.65
CA PRO A 175 14.46 12.30 11.79
C PRO A 175 15.12 13.12 10.68
N LYS A 176 16.12 12.54 9.99
CA LYS A 176 16.84 13.18 8.88
C LYS A 176 16.16 12.97 7.55
N ASN A 177 15.31 11.95 7.46
CA ASN A 177 14.60 11.62 6.24
C ASN A 177 13.22 11.00 6.56
N PRO A 178 12.25 11.82 6.99
CA PRO A 178 10.94 11.36 7.42
C PRO A 178 10.10 10.72 6.29
N ASP A 179 10.54 10.87 5.04
CA ASP A 179 9.92 10.20 3.91
C ASP A 179 10.42 8.77 3.69
N ASN A 180 11.44 8.32 4.42
CA ASN A 180 11.93 6.96 4.40
C ASN A 180 11.05 6.01 5.20
N GLU A 181 11.38 4.72 5.09
CA GLU A 181 10.78 3.69 5.93
C GLU A 181 11.22 3.82 7.38
N MET A 182 10.43 3.20 8.28
CA MET A 182 10.78 3.12 9.68
C MET A 182 12.10 2.39 9.88
N LEU A 183 12.91 2.89 10.78
CA LEU A 183 14.10 2.22 11.30
C LEU A 183 13.68 1.26 12.40
N TYR A 184 14.35 0.11 12.48
CA TYR A 184 14.11 -0.90 13.50
C TYR A 184 15.43 -1.24 14.21
N PHE A 185 15.34 -1.50 15.51
CA PHE A 185 16.49 -1.76 16.38
C PHE A 185 16.21 -3.01 17.21
N ASP A 186 17.19 -3.90 17.29
CA ASP A 186 17.03 -5.19 17.99
C ASP A 186 17.27 -5.07 19.49
N SER A 187 17.98 -4.03 19.95
CA SER A 187 18.35 -3.86 21.34
C SER A 187 18.10 -2.44 21.87
N LEU A 188 17.90 -2.34 23.20
CA LEU A 188 17.79 -1.06 23.88
C LEU A 188 19.05 -0.18 23.72
N SER A 189 20.22 -0.80 23.69
CA SER A 189 21.48 -0.07 23.50
C SER A 189 21.59 0.57 22.12
N GLU A 190 21.21 -0.15 21.06
CA GLU A 190 21.17 0.41 19.71
C GLU A 190 20.17 1.56 19.61
N TYR A 191 18.98 1.36 20.19
CA TYR A 191 17.95 2.38 20.17
C TYR A 191 18.38 3.65 20.95
N ARG A 192 18.96 3.49 22.15
CA ARG A 192 19.51 4.63 22.92
C ARG A 192 20.63 5.34 22.19
N ASN A 193 21.50 4.62 21.49
CA ASN A 193 22.53 5.24 20.64
C ASN A 193 21.90 6.09 19.54
N PHE A 194 20.89 5.57 18.87
CA PHE A 194 20.13 6.30 17.85
C PHE A 194 19.49 7.58 18.45
N LEU A 195 18.83 7.48 19.60
CA LEU A 195 18.22 8.64 20.27
C LEU A 195 19.29 9.70 20.61
N ASN A 196 20.45 9.26 21.11
CA ASN A 196 21.55 10.15 21.42
C ASN A 196 22.12 10.86 20.19
N GLU A 197 22.35 10.13 19.11
CA GLU A 197 22.86 10.68 17.83
C GLU A 197 21.91 11.69 17.18
N ASN A 198 20.62 11.60 17.48
CA ASN A 198 19.60 12.50 16.97
C ASN A 198 19.13 13.54 17.99
N ASN A 199 19.84 13.69 19.15
CA ASN A 199 19.52 14.62 20.23
C ASN A 199 18.11 14.44 20.82
N LEU A 200 17.58 13.22 20.80
CA LEU A 200 16.31 12.84 21.38
C LEU A 200 16.45 12.30 22.83
N LEU A 201 17.65 11.87 23.20
CA LEU A 201 17.97 11.44 24.56
C LEU A 201 18.40 12.66 25.40
N LYS A 202 17.53 13.15 26.27
CA LYS A 202 17.78 14.32 27.12
C LYS A 202 17.80 13.91 28.60
N SER A 203 18.74 14.51 29.38
CA SER A 203 18.76 14.30 30.81
C SER A 203 17.46 14.83 31.45
N ASP A 204 16.98 14.14 32.46
CA ASP A 204 15.81 14.53 33.27
C ASP A 204 14.48 14.62 32.51
N SER A 205 14.40 14.04 31.30
CA SER A 205 13.16 13.96 30.55
C SER A 205 12.34 12.71 30.94
N PRO A 206 11.00 12.83 30.99
CA PRO A 206 10.16 11.66 31.21
C PRO A 206 10.36 10.60 30.13
N GLU A 207 10.46 9.33 30.53
CA GLU A 207 10.54 8.19 29.63
C GLU A 207 9.15 7.58 29.42
N ILE A 208 8.74 7.42 28.16
CA ILE A 208 7.43 6.88 27.77
C ILE A 208 7.62 5.61 26.96
N ILE A 209 7.04 4.51 27.44
CA ILE A 209 6.97 3.26 26.69
C ILE A 209 5.67 3.26 25.88
N LEU A 210 5.79 3.17 24.57
CA LEU A 210 4.66 3.10 23.64
C LEU A 210 4.55 1.69 23.09
N THR A 211 3.39 1.04 23.29
CA THR A 211 3.18 -0.36 22.90
C THR A 211 1.73 -0.65 22.54
N GLY A 212 1.50 -1.77 21.87
CA GLY A 212 0.15 -2.25 21.53
C GLY A 212 -0.51 -1.44 20.41
N GLN A 213 0.23 -0.63 19.69
CA GLN A 213 -0.30 0.15 18.57
C GLN A 213 -0.53 -0.76 17.36
N MET A 214 -1.64 -0.54 16.68
CA MET A 214 -1.89 -1.11 15.36
C MET A 214 -1.34 -0.13 14.32
N GLY A 215 -0.36 -0.57 13.53
CA GLY A 215 0.38 0.29 12.61
C GLY A 215 1.53 1.04 13.28
N VAL A 216 2.09 2.01 12.58
CA VAL A 216 3.24 2.80 13.04
C VAL A 216 2.77 4.19 13.44
N PRO A 217 2.74 4.52 14.75
CA PRO A 217 2.25 5.80 15.25
C PRO A 217 3.35 6.88 15.18
N ASP A 218 3.93 7.11 14.01
CA ASP A 218 5.00 8.08 13.76
C ASP A 218 4.64 9.49 14.20
N GLU A 219 3.43 9.95 13.91
CA GLU A 219 2.94 11.27 14.32
C GLU A 219 2.82 11.39 15.85
N LEU A 220 2.38 10.33 16.54
CA LEU A 220 2.29 10.30 17.99
C LEU A 220 3.68 10.31 18.64
N ILE A 221 4.64 9.57 18.11
CA ILE A 221 6.03 9.56 18.58
C ILE A 221 6.61 10.98 18.45
N ALA A 222 6.50 11.59 17.28
CA ALA A 222 7.00 12.92 17.03
C ALA A 222 6.37 13.98 17.96
N GLU A 223 5.07 13.90 18.23
CA GLU A 223 4.38 14.79 19.14
C GLU A 223 4.86 14.64 20.59
N LEU A 224 5.00 13.40 21.08
CA LEU A 224 5.52 13.13 22.42
C LEU A 224 6.96 13.63 22.59
N GLU A 225 7.81 13.45 21.59
CA GLU A 225 9.19 13.94 21.61
C GLU A 225 9.26 15.46 21.51
N SER A 226 8.38 16.10 20.75
CA SER A 226 8.30 17.57 20.65
C SER A 226 8.01 18.22 22.00
N THR A 227 7.27 17.52 22.87
CA THR A 227 6.97 17.96 24.24
C THR A 227 8.07 17.61 25.26
N GLY A 228 9.20 17.07 24.78
CA GLY A 228 10.39 16.84 25.58
C GLY A 228 10.48 15.47 26.25
N ASN A 229 9.64 14.52 25.85
CA ASN A 229 9.72 13.15 26.37
C ASN A 229 10.73 12.31 25.58
N ILE A 230 11.24 11.27 26.22
CA ILE A 230 11.98 10.19 25.57
C ILE A 230 10.99 9.06 25.31
N VAL A 231 10.83 8.67 24.03
CA VAL A 231 9.82 7.68 23.64
C VAL A 231 10.49 6.37 23.25
N TYR A 232 10.00 5.27 23.82
CA TYR A 232 10.43 3.89 23.50
C TYR A 232 9.30 3.14 22.83
N PRO A 233 9.14 3.20 21.50
CA PRO A 233 8.12 2.45 20.77
C PRO A 233 8.54 0.98 20.67
N ILE A 234 7.79 0.09 21.32
CA ILE A 234 8.08 -1.33 21.40
C ILE A 234 7.12 -2.11 20.50
N SER A 235 7.66 -2.84 19.54
CA SER A 235 6.90 -3.65 18.60
C SER A 235 6.27 -4.89 19.24
N ASN A 236 6.96 -5.50 20.23
CA ASN A 236 6.52 -6.72 20.90
C ASN A 236 6.72 -6.61 22.43
N ILE A 237 5.68 -6.17 23.13
CA ILE A 237 5.72 -5.96 24.58
C ILE A 237 5.99 -7.27 25.34
N GLN A 238 5.46 -8.41 24.90
CA GLN A 238 5.67 -9.68 25.57
C GLN A 238 7.13 -10.13 25.53
N GLN A 239 7.80 -9.87 24.43
CA GLN A 239 9.22 -10.15 24.30
C GLN A 239 10.05 -9.16 25.13
N ALA A 240 9.68 -7.89 25.15
CA ALA A 240 10.36 -6.87 25.95
C ALA A 240 10.28 -7.18 27.45
N ILE A 241 9.13 -7.64 27.95
CA ILE A 241 8.97 -8.08 29.34
C ILE A 241 9.87 -9.29 29.63
N ARG A 242 9.84 -10.32 28.77
CA ARG A 242 10.67 -11.53 28.97
C ARG A 242 12.15 -11.23 28.98
N ASN A 243 12.60 -10.24 28.24
CA ASN A 243 14.00 -9.83 28.15
C ASN A 243 14.41 -8.80 29.24
N GLY A 244 13.50 -8.44 30.17
CA GLY A 244 13.78 -7.45 31.21
C GLY A 244 14.03 -6.04 30.70
N ILE A 245 13.59 -5.74 29.47
CA ILE A 245 13.82 -4.42 28.85
C ILE A 245 12.99 -3.35 29.52
N ILE A 246 11.78 -3.66 29.93
CA ILE A 246 10.88 -2.72 30.60
C ILE A 246 11.51 -2.21 31.90
N ASP A 247 12.06 -3.11 32.72
CA ASP A 247 12.73 -2.75 33.97
C ASP A 247 14.01 -1.91 33.77
N SER A 248 14.59 -1.98 32.55
CA SER A 248 15.80 -1.23 32.19
C SER A 248 15.50 0.15 31.59
N ILE A 249 14.26 0.43 31.20
CA ILE A 249 13.81 1.72 30.70
C ILE A 249 13.28 2.59 31.84
N SER A 250 12.47 1.99 32.71
CA SER A 250 11.88 2.69 33.84
C SER A 250 12.54 2.20 35.12
N PRO A 251 13.30 3.05 35.83
CA PRO A 251 13.88 2.74 37.12
C PRO A 251 12.84 2.60 38.23
#